data_e6953f3bc91e8fee8158703982a10dc6
#
_entry.id   e6953f3bc91e8fee8158703982a10dc6
#
_cell.length_a   1.000
_cell.length_b   1.000
_cell.length_c   1.000
_cell.angle_alpha   90.00
_cell.angle_beta   90.00
_cell.angle_gamma   90.00
#
_symmetry.space_group_name_H-M   'P 1'
#
loop_
_entity.id
_entity.type
_entity.pdbx_description
1 polymer ?
#
loop_
_entity_poly.entity_id
_entity_poly.type
_entity_poly.pdbx_seq_one_letter_code
_entity_poly.pdbx_strand_id
1 'polypeptide(L)'
;MSLATGMMPVGYDPFPFYSSLFERMQMMLDRDLAMEAVRVSEAAAIAAAGLMGRGDEKAADQVAVDAMRRGLNTLEMQGTVVIGEGERDEAPMLYIGEKVGTGTGPKVDIALDPLEGTTICASGGANSLAVLAFAEDGGFLNAPDTYMDKIAVGGGLPPGVVDLDLEPAENLARLAKAKGVSVGDLVVLILDRPRHKALIDGVRKAGARIRLIGDGDVAGVIATTRPETG
;
A
#
# COMPACT_ATOMS: atom_id res chain seq x y z
N MET A 1 59.38 15.25 -24.32
CA MET A 1 58.35 16.02 -23.57
C MET A 1 57.14 15.14 -23.47
N SER A 2 57.04 14.42 -22.35
CA SER A 2 55.97 13.42 -22.12
C SER A 2 54.82 14.11 -21.37
N LEU A 3 53.64 14.14 -21.95
CA LEU A 3 52.46 14.62 -21.29
C LEU A 3 51.94 13.49 -20.38
N ALA A 4 52.04 13.67 -19.09
CA ALA A 4 51.44 12.80 -18.09
C ALA A 4 49.93 13.04 -18.10
N THR A 5 49.17 12.03 -18.56
CA THR A 5 47.71 11.92 -18.37
C THR A 5 47.45 11.58 -16.89
N GLY A 6 47.18 12.60 -16.09
CA GLY A 6 46.72 12.40 -14.71
C GLY A 6 45.36 11.74 -14.72
N MET A 7 45.27 10.49 -14.26
CA MET A 7 43.99 9.85 -13.91
C MET A 7 43.41 10.63 -12.73
N MET A 8 42.22 11.20 -12.93
CA MET A 8 41.43 11.76 -11.84
C MET A 8 41.00 10.64 -10.87
N PRO A 9 41.00 10.86 -9.56
CA PRO A 9 40.59 9.86 -8.60
C PRO A 9 39.10 9.57 -8.79
N VAL A 10 38.72 8.28 -8.76
CA VAL A 10 37.34 7.80 -8.79
C VAL A 10 36.61 8.40 -7.58
N GLY A 11 35.58 9.24 -7.82
CA GLY A 11 34.81 9.92 -6.77
C GLY A 11 34.96 11.43 -6.67
N TYR A 12 35.75 12.06 -7.58
CA TYR A 12 35.83 13.52 -7.61
C TYR A 12 34.64 14.11 -8.36
N ASP A 13 33.68 14.70 -7.60
CA ASP A 13 32.64 15.55 -8.16
C ASP A 13 33.18 16.96 -8.36
N PRO A 14 33.35 17.43 -9.61
CA PRO A 14 33.88 18.75 -9.87
C PRO A 14 32.89 19.89 -9.51
N PHE A 15 31.64 19.56 -9.18
CA PHE A 15 30.60 20.51 -8.85
C PHE A 15 29.73 20.06 -7.64
N PRO A 16 30.29 19.91 -6.44
CA PRO A 16 29.57 19.41 -5.27
C PRO A 16 28.37 20.30 -4.87
N PHE A 17 28.36 21.55 -5.27
CA PHE A 17 27.24 22.46 -5.04
C PHE A 17 26.04 22.14 -5.95
N TYR A 18 26.29 21.73 -7.20
CA TYR A 18 25.19 21.39 -8.13
C TYR A 18 24.59 20.02 -7.82
N SER A 19 25.37 19.04 -7.39
CA SER A 19 24.83 17.74 -6.97
C SER A 19 23.92 17.90 -5.75
N SER A 20 24.36 18.69 -4.74
CA SER A 20 23.53 18.97 -3.55
C SER A 20 22.26 19.78 -3.86
N LEU A 21 22.32 20.67 -4.85
CA LEU A 21 21.16 21.44 -5.30
C LEU A 21 20.16 20.55 -6.05
N PHE A 22 20.70 19.67 -6.92
CA PHE A 22 19.88 18.71 -7.66
C PHE A 22 19.17 17.71 -6.71
N GLU A 23 19.89 17.16 -5.73
CA GLU A 23 19.32 16.31 -4.69
C GLU A 23 18.25 17.03 -3.86
N ARG A 24 18.47 18.32 -3.52
CA ARG A 24 17.46 19.13 -2.83
C ARG A 24 16.24 19.41 -3.68
N MET A 25 16.42 19.67 -4.99
CA MET A 25 15.30 19.83 -5.94
C MET A 25 14.53 18.52 -6.08
N GLN A 26 15.20 17.39 -6.18
CA GLN A 26 14.55 16.08 -6.24
C GLN A 26 13.74 15.81 -4.98
N MET A 27 14.32 16.06 -3.79
CA MET A 27 13.63 15.91 -2.51
C MET A 27 12.42 16.86 -2.37
N MET A 28 12.45 18.06 -2.97
CA MET A 28 11.29 18.96 -3.01
C MET A 28 10.20 18.44 -3.94
N LEU A 29 10.56 17.94 -5.13
CA LEU A 29 9.61 17.31 -6.06
C LEU A 29 8.95 16.08 -5.43
N ASP A 30 9.72 15.22 -4.76
CA ASP A 30 9.19 14.05 -4.05
C ASP A 30 8.20 14.44 -2.94
N ARG A 31 8.47 15.53 -2.22
CA ARG A 31 7.56 16.05 -1.19
C ARG A 31 6.27 16.62 -1.78
N ASP A 32 6.35 17.31 -2.90
CA ASP A 32 5.18 17.84 -3.59
C ASP A 32 4.32 16.70 -4.13
N LEU A 33 4.92 15.68 -4.75
CA LEU A 33 4.19 14.50 -5.25
C LEU A 33 3.49 13.72 -4.13
N ALA A 34 4.11 13.60 -2.95
CA ALA A 34 3.49 12.94 -1.80
C ALA A 34 2.24 13.70 -1.31
N MET A 35 2.27 15.03 -1.28
CA MET A 35 1.10 15.83 -0.92
C MET A 35 0.02 15.79 -2.00
N GLU A 36 0.39 15.76 -3.26
CA GLU A 36 -0.54 15.59 -4.37
C GLU A 36 -1.22 14.20 -4.33
N ALA A 37 -0.47 13.15 -4.00
CA ALA A 37 -1.03 11.79 -3.79
C ALA A 37 -2.12 11.80 -2.70
N VAL A 38 -1.90 12.51 -1.58
CA VAL A 38 -2.91 12.68 -0.53
C VAL A 38 -4.17 13.34 -1.08
N ARG A 39 -4.05 14.39 -1.91
CA ARG A 39 -5.21 15.06 -2.53
C ARG A 39 -6.00 14.15 -3.46
N VAL A 40 -5.32 13.25 -4.16
CA VAL A 40 -5.96 12.25 -5.03
C VAL A 40 -6.77 11.25 -4.21
N SER A 41 -6.19 10.67 -3.14
CA SER A 41 -6.91 9.73 -2.26
C SER A 41 -8.05 10.42 -1.49
N GLU A 42 -7.87 11.67 -1.03
CA GLU A 42 -8.94 12.48 -0.43
C GLU A 42 -10.12 12.66 -1.39
N ALA A 43 -9.86 12.97 -2.66
CA ALA A 43 -10.92 13.17 -3.65
C ALA A 43 -11.74 11.89 -3.87
N ALA A 44 -11.10 10.72 -3.94
CA ALA A 44 -11.78 9.43 -4.04
C ALA A 44 -12.61 9.13 -2.78
N ALA A 45 -12.03 9.32 -1.59
CA ALA A 45 -12.70 9.09 -0.31
C ALA A 45 -13.94 10.01 -0.13
N ILE A 46 -13.82 11.31 -0.49
CA ILE A 46 -14.94 12.26 -0.43
C ILE A 46 -16.05 11.85 -1.40
N ALA A 47 -15.70 11.42 -2.61
CA ALA A 47 -16.69 10.98 -3.60
C ALA A 47 -17.46 9.74 -3.08
N ALA A 48 -16.75 8.72 -2.59
CA ALA A 48 -17.34 7.50 -2.05
C ALA A 48 -18.18 7.75 -0.79
N ALA A 49 -17.75 8.68 0.08
CA ALA A 49 -18.48 9.01 1.31
C ALA A 49 -19.92 9.49 1.05
N GLY A 50 -20.18 10.12 -0.10
CA GLY A 50 -21.53 10.51 -0.52
C GLY A 50 -22.47 9.32 -0.73
N LEU A 51 -21.94 8.12 -0.92
CA LEU A 51 -22.69 6.87 -1.15
C LEU A 51 -22.61 5.88 0.02
N MET A 52 -21.90 6.24 1.10
CA MET A 52 -21.77 5.40 2.28
C MET A 52 -23.14 5.03 2.86
N GLY A 53 -23.35 3.74 3.15
CA GLY A 53 -24.59 3.20 3.75
C GLY A 53 -25.78 3.17 2.81
N ARG A 54 -25.58 3.34 1.48
CA ARG A 54 -26.68 3.31 0.49
C ARG A 54 -26.92 1.92 -0.12
N GLY A 55 -26.09 0.94 0.18
CA GLY A 55 -26.25 -0.44 -0.28
C GLY A 55 -25.85 -0.66 -1.75
N ASP A 56 -25.24 0.32 -2.41
CA ASP A 56 -24.82 0.24 -3.81
C ASP A 56 -23.28 0.27 -3.90
N GLU A 57 -22.68 -0.92 -3.89
CA GLU A 57 -21.23 -1.12 -3.96
C GLU A 57 -20.66 -0.60 -5.28
N LYS A 58 -21.34 -0.88 -6.40
CA LYS A 58 -20.87 -0.50 -7.73
C LYS A 58 -20.88 1.01 -7.93
N ALA A 59 -21.93 1.68 -7.47
CA ALA A 59 -21.98 3.14 -7.56
C ALA A 59 -20.92 3.80 -6.68
N ALA A 60 -20.68 3.27 -5.47
CA ALA A 60 -19.68 3.79 -4.56
C ALA A 60 -18.25 3.64 -5.14
N ASP A 61 -17.96 2.48 -5.70
CA ASP A 61 -16.71 2.19 -6.40
C ASP A 61 -16.51 3.11 -7.61
N GLN A 62 -17.50 3.20 -8.48
CA GLN A 62 -17.43 4.03 -9.69
C GLN A 62 -17.08 5.49 -9.41
N VAL A 63 -17.71 6.11 -8.39
CA VAL A 63 -17.42 7.52 -8.10
C VAL A 63 -16.02 7.72 -7.51
N ALA A 64 -15.50 6.71 -6.77
CA ALA A 64 -14.15 6.71 -6.26
C ALA A 64 -13.12 6.59 -7.38
N VAL A 65 -13.30 5.63 -8.29
CA VAL A 65 -12.47 5.43 -9.49
C VAL A 65 -12.42 6.70 -10.33
N ASP A 66 -13.58 7.30 -10.62
CA ASP A 66 -13.67 8.51 -11.43
C ASP A 66 -12.98 9.71 -10.76
N ALA A 67 -13.11 9.84 -9.45
CA ALA A 67 -12.48 10.92 -8.71
C ALA A 67 -10.96 10.73 -8.65
N MET A 68 -10.48 9.52 -8.37
CA MET A 68 -9.05 9.19 -8.32
C MET A 68 -8.39 9.40 -9.69
N ARG A 69 -9.00 8.88 -10.77
CA ARG A 69 -8.51 9.06 -12.15
C ARG A 69 -8.41 10.53 -12.52
N ARG A 70 -9.44 11.33 -12.22
CA ARG A 70 -9.40 12.78 -12.49
C ARG A 70 -8.28 13.45 -11.72
N GLY A 71 -8.11 13.10 -10.44
CA GLY A 71 -7.02 13.65 -9.63
C GLY A 71 -5.65 13.29 -10.19
N LEU A 72 -5.41 12.01 -10.46
CA LEU A 72 -4.14 11.53 -11.04
C LEU A 72 -3.79 12.26 -12.34
N ASN A 73 -4.77 12.49 -13.23
CA ASN A 73 -4.55 13.14 -14.52
C ASN A 73 -4.21 14.63 -14.44
N THR A 74 -4.26 15.24 -13.26
CA THR A 74 -3.80 16.63 -13.05
C THR A 74 -2.34 16.73 -12.64
N LEU A 75 -1.72 15.61 -12.24
CA LEU A 75 -0.36 15.60 -11.70
C LEU A 75 0.70 15.67 -12.80
N GLU A 76 1.74 16.47 -12.59
CA GLU A 76 2.90 16.55 -13.49
C GLU A 76 3.79 15.33 -13.34
N MET A 77 3.33 14.19 -13.86
CA MET A 77 4.04 12.91 -13.86
C MET A 77 3.72 12.10 -15.12
N GLN A 78 4.56 11.11 -15.40
CA GLN A 78 4.34 10.04 -16.36
C GLN A 78 3.98 8.77 -15.57
N GLY A 79 2.75 8.71 -15.06
CA GLY A 79 2.29 7.63 -14.18
C GLY A 79 1.92 6.37 -14.95
N THR A 80 2.21 5.22 -14.36
CA THR A 80 1.74 3.91 -14.84
C THR A 80 1.14 3.15 -13.67
N VAL A 81 -0.12 2.73 -13.80
CA VAL A 81 -0.73 1.82 -12.83
C VAL A 81 -0.09 0.44 -13.00
N VAL A 82 0.64 -0.03 -11.98
CA VAL A 82 1.29 -1.36 -11.97
C VAL A 82 0.58 -2.36 -11.06
N ILE A 83 -0.13 -1.85 -10.05
CA ILE A 83 -1.07 -2.61 -9.22
C ILE A 83 -2.35 -1.78 -9.18
N GLY A 84 -3.44 -2.33 -9.68
CA GLY A 84 -4.73 -1.63 -9.80
C GLY A 84 -5.88 -2.61 -9.76
N GLU A 85 -7.04 -2.18 -10.22
CA GLU A 85 -8.26 -2.99 -10.26
C GLU A 85 -8.54 -3.50 -11.66
N GLY A 86 -8.56 -4.84 -11.79
CA GLY A 86 -8.98 -5.51 -13.01
C GLY A 86 -8.03 -5.39 -14.20
N GLU A 87 -8.45 -6.00 -15.31
CA GLU A 87 -7.76 -5.96 -16.59
C GLU A 87 -8.36 -4.89 -17.53
N ARG A 88 -7.60 -4.54 -18.57
CA ARG A 88 -7.89 -3.43 -19.50
C ARG A 88 -9.30 -3.39 -20.08
N ASP A 89 -9.96 -4.53 -20.22
CA ASP A 89 -11.26 -4.65 -20.90
C ASP A 89 -12.48 -4.64 -19.94
N GLU A 90 -12.25 -4.49 -18.63
CA GLU A 90 -13.28 -4.47 -17.59
C GLU A 90 -13.56 -3.04 -17.06
N ALA A 91 -13.57 -2.04 -17.95
CA ALA A 91 -13.81 -0.66 -17.54
C ALA A 91 -15.14 -0.46 -16.78
N PRO A 92 -15.18 0.42 -15.75
CA PRO A 92 -14.44 1.71 -15.68
C PRO A 92 -13.30 1.78 -14.65
N MET A 93 -12.55 0.77 -14.44
CA MET A 93 -11.49 0.63 -13.43
C MET A 93 -10.19 1.34 -13.80
N LEU A 94 -9.34 1.66 -12.80
CA LEU A 94 -7.94 2.04 -12.97
C LEU A 94 -7.11 0.75 -13.17
N TYR A 95 -7.04 0.30 -14.42
CA TYR A 95 -6.49 -1.01 -14.78
C TYR A 95 -4.95 -1.04 -14.83
N ILE A 96 -4.39 -2.23 -14.68
CA ILE A 96 -2.94 -2.46 -14.78
C ILE A 96 -2.45 -2.07 -16.19
N GLY A 97 -1.46 -1.16 -16.24
CA GLY A 97 -0.90 -0.59 -17.46
C GLY A 97 -1.55 0.73 -17.90
N GLU A 98 -2.62 1.20 -17.22
CA GLU A 98 -3.21 2.52 -17.51
C GLU A 98 -2.16 3.62 -17.29
N LYS A 99 -2.11 4.56 -18.25
CA LYS A 99 -1.25 5.74 -18.16
C LYS A 99 -2.05 6.90 -17.60
N VAL A 100 -1.50 7.54 -16.57
CA VAL A 100 -2.11 8.69 -15.89
C VAL A 100 -1.08 9.80 -15.69
N GLY A 101 -1.57 10.97 -15.32
CA GLY A 101 -0.74 12.18 -15.22
C GLY A 101 -0.76 12.98 -16.49
N THR A 102 -0.10 14.15 -16.49
CA THR A 102 -0.01 15.04 -17.64
C THR A 102 0.89 14.53 -18.77
N GLY A 103 1.64 13.45 -18.52
CA GLY A 103 2.65 12.93 -19.44
C GLY A 103 3.97 13.69 -19.41
N THR A 104 4.12 14.65 -18.51
CA THR A 104 5.36 15.39 -18.23
C THR A 104 5.82 15.15 -16.79
N GLY A 105 7.08 15.42 -16.48
CA GLY A 105 7.63 15.17 -15.13
C GLY A 105 8.22 13.78 -14.94
N PRO A 106 8.38 13.33 -13.69
CA PRO A 106 9.01 12.06 -13.38
C PRO A 106 8.16 10.86 -13.85
N LYS A 107 8.83 9.74 -14.12
CA LYS A 107 8.16 8.46 -14.32
C LYS A 107 7.84 7.86 -12.96
N VAL A 108 6.59 7.44 -12.77
CA VAL A 108 6.08 6.96 -11.49
C VAL A 108 5.27 5.68 -11.71
N ASP A 109 5.61 4.64 -10.99
CA ASP A 109 4.78 3.46 -10.84
C ASP A 109 3.75 3.69 -9.75
N ILE A 110 2.52 3.24 -9.97
CA ILE A 110 1.38 3.48 -9.09
C ILE A 110 0.75 2.15 -8.69
N ALA A 111 0.59 1.96 -7.39
CA ALA A 111 -0.26 0.94 -6.81
C ALA A 111 -1.45 1.63 -6.15
N LEU A 112 -2.68 1.20 -6.46
CA LEU A 112 -3.87 1.87 -5.97
C LEU A 112 -5.05 0.92 -5.78
N ASP A 113 -5.97 1.36 -4.92
CA ASP A 113 -7.34 0.88 -4.81
C ASP A 113 -8.22 2.10 -4.44
N PRO A 114 -9.08 2.56 -5.36
CA PRO A 114 -9.90 3.75 -5.15
C PRO A 114 -10.90 3.60 -4.01
N LEU A 115 -11.40 2.39 -3.77
CA LEU A 115 -12.33 2.08 -2.69
C LEU A 115 -12.13 0.68 -2.12
N GLU A 116 -11.03 0.49 -1.39
CA GLU A 116 -10.75 -0.73 -0.64
C GLU A 116 -11.85 -0.95 0.40
N GLY A 117 -12.55 -2.08 0.29
CA GLY A 117 -13.73 -2.38 1.11
C GLY A 117 -15.03 -1.76 0.57
N THR A 118 -15.38 -2.02 -0.68
CA THR A 118 -16.62 -1.55 -1.33
C THR A 118 -17.87 -1.95 -0.57
N THR A 119 -17.94 -3.20 -0.09
CA THR A 119 -19.03 -3.72 0.76
C THR A 119 -19.12 -2.96 2.08
N ILE A 120 -17.98 -2.58 2.68
CA ILE A 120 -17.95 -1.80 3.91
C ILE A 120 -18.54 -0.41 3.67
N CYS A 121 -18.12 0.27 2.60
CA CYS A 121 -18.67 1.58 2.24
C CYS A 121 -20.18 1.50 1.99
N ALA A 122 -20.63 0.56 1.19
CA ALA A 122 -22.05 0.39 0.84
C ALA A 122 -22.91 0.10 2.07
N SER A 123 -22.41 -0.66 3.04
CA SER A 123 -23.13 -0.97 4.29
C SER A 123 -22.98 0.10 5.39
N GLY A 124 -22.13 1.11 5.20
CA GLY A 124 -21.86 2.14 6.21
C GLY A 124 -20.97 1.65 7.36
N GLY A 125 -20.17 0.62 7.10
CA GLY A 125 -19.18 0.08 8.04
C GLY A 125 -17.96 0.97 8.21
N ALA A 126 -17.07 0.57 9.13
CA ALA A 126 -15.82 1.27 9.40
C ALA A 126 -14.65 0.65 8.62
N ASN A 127 -13.67 1.48 8.26
CA ASN A 127 -12.40 1.10 7.62
C ASN A 127 -12.47 0.78 6.12
N SER A 128 -13.43 1.32 5.39
CA SER A 128 -13.28 1.46 3.95
C SER A 128 -12.28 2.58 3.66
N LEU A 129 -11.36 2.38 2.72
CA LEU A 129 -10.24 3.28 2.46
C LEU A 129 -10.14 3.61 0.96
N ALA A 130 -9.61 4.78 0.65
CA ALA A 130 -9.04 5.10 -0.65
C ALA A 130 -7.52 5.09 -0.50
N VAL A 131 -6.83 4.20 -1.20
CA VAL A 131 -5.39 4.00 -1.02
C VAL A 131 -4.65 4.13 -2.33
N LEU A 132 -3.46 4.71 -2.26
CA LEU A 132 -2.51 4.71 -3.37
C LEU A 132 -1.08 4.83 -2.84
N ALA A 133 -0.14 4.29 -3.59
CA ALA A 133 1.28 4.41 -3.35
C ALA A 133 2.00 4.72 -4.66
N PHE A 134 3.03 5.56 -4.56
CA PHE A 134 3.92 5.91 -5.66
C PHE A 134 5.30 5.33 -5.43
N ALA A 135 5.94 4.86 -6.48
CA ALA A 135 7.33 4.45 -6.51
C ALA A 135 8.01 4.96 -7.78
N GLU A 136 9.34 4.96 -7.79
CA GLU A 136 10.11 5.16 -9.02
C GLU A 136 9.76 4.05 -10.04
N ASP A 137 9.97 4.35 -11.32
CA ASP A 137 9.78 3.41 -12.44
C ASP A 137 10.49 2.07 -12.16
N GLY A 138 9.75 0.97 -12.09
CA GLY A 138 10.22 -0.36 -11.68
C GLY A 138 10.37 -0.58 -10.17
N GLY A 139 9.89 0.33 -9.33
CA GLY A 139 10.02 0.27 -7.87
C GLY A 139 9.04 -0.67 -7.16
N PHE A 140 7.95 -1.07 -7.81
CA PHE A 140 7.02 -2.04 -7.25
C PHE A 140 7.30 -3.47 -7.71
N LEU A 141 6.99 -4.44 -6.84
CA LEU A 141 6.85 -5.83 -7.23
C LEU A 141 5.72 -5.95 -8.25
N ASN A 142 6.02 -6.54 -9.39
CA ASN A 142 5.02 -6.81 -10.41
C ASN A 142 4.16 -8.02 -9.98
N ALA A 143 3.22 -7.78 -9.06
CA ALA A 143 2.37 -8.81 -8.49
C ALA A 143 1.20 -9.10 -9.44
N PRO A 144 0.90 -10.38 -9.74
CA PRO A 144 -0.30 -10.74 -10.47
C PRO A 144 -1.55 -10.44 -9.63
N ASP A 145 -2.67 -10.16 -10.28
CA ASP A 145 -3.97 -10.01 -9.61
C ASP A 145 -4.51 -11.38 -9.19
N THR A 146 -3.95 -11.91 -8.11
CA THR A 146 -4.34 -13.21 -7.52
C THR A 146 -4.34 -13.13 -5.99
N TYR A 147 -5.13 -14.01 -5.37
CA TYR A 147 -5.04 -14.19 -3.92
C TYR A 147 -3.68 -14.79 -3.55
N MET A 148 -3.05 -14.19 -2.54
CA MET A 148 -1.78 -14.63 -1.99
C MET A 148 -1.85 -14.72 -0.47
N ASP A 149 -1.12 -15.67 0.11
CA ASP A 149 -0.92 -15.69 1.55
C ASP A 149 -0.04 -14.51 1.96
N LYS A 150 -0.50 -13.76 2.97
CA LYS A 150 0.17 -12.57 3.47
C LYS A 150 0.20 -12.60 4.99
N ILE A 151 1.28 -12.12 5.56
CA ILE A 151 1.41 -11.89 7.00
C ILE A 151 2.02 -10.51 7.23
N ALA A 152 1.44 -9.74 8.14
CA ALA A 152 1.95 -8.44 8.54
C ALA A 152 2.05 -8.33 10.05
N VAL A 153 3.12 -7.74 10.54
CA VAL A 153 3.36 -7.40 11.94
C VAL A 153 3.95 -6.01 12.06
N GLY A 154 3.85 -5.40 13.23
CA GLY A 154 4.38 -4.06 13.46
C GLY A 154 5.89 -3.96 13.27
N GLY A 155 6.37 -2.72 13.08
CA GLY A 155 7.80 -2.44 12.95
C GLY A 155 8.58 -2.61 14.25
N GLY A 156 9.93 -2.51 14.15
CA GLY A 156 10.83 -2.60 15.31
C GLY A 156 11.05 -4.02 15.85
N LEU A 157 10.54 -5.02 15.16
CA LEU A 157 10.73 -6.44 15.52
C LEU A 157 11.97 -7.04 14.82
N PRO A 158 12.58 -8.09 15.37
CA PRO A 158 13.69 -8.77 14.72
C PRO A 158 13.30 -9.33 13.35
N PRO A 159 14.20 -9.29 12.35
CA PRO A 159 13.96 -9.96 11.07
C PRO A 159 13.63 -11.44 11.24
N GLY A 160 12.67 -11.95 10.48
CA GLY A 160 12.27 -13.35 10.51
C GLY A 160 11.47 -13.76 11.77
N VAL A 161 10.92 -12.80 12.51
CA VAL A 161 10.08 -13.08 13.69
C VAL A 161 8.81 -13.86 13.31
N VAL A 162 8.29 -13.62 12.10
CA VAL A 162 7.19 -14.38 11.50
C VAL A 162 7.59 -14.86 10.11
N ASP A 163 6.97 -15.94 9.65
CA ASP A 163 7.22 -16.53 8.34
C ASP A 163 5.95 -17.24 7.86
N LEU A 164 5.68 -17.17 6.54
CA LEU A 164 4.51 -17.82 5.93
C LEU A 164 4.58 -19.36 5.96
N ASP A 165 5.79 -19.92 6.00
CA ASP A 165 6.01 -21.36 6.05
C ASP A 165 5.85 -21.96 7.46
N LEU A 166 5.64 -21.12 8.48
CA LEU A 166 5.45 -21.56 9.87
C LEU A 166 3.97 -21.71 10.21
N GLU A 167 3.69 -22.71 11.07
CA GLU A 167 2.35 -22.85 11.64
C GLU A 167 1.93 -21.62 12.45
N PRO A 168 0.63 -21.28 12.49
CA PRO A 168 0.14 -20.11 13.23
C PRO A 168 0.59 -20.04 14.68
N ALA A 169 0.59 -21.20 15.38
CA ALA A 169 1.01 -21.28 16.78
C ALA A 169 2.50 -20.91 16.97
N GLU A 170 3.36 -21.29 16.04
CA GLU A 170 4.79 -20.95 16.07
C GLU A 170 5.02 -19.47 15.79
N ASN A 171 4.37 -18.91 14.76
CA ASN A 171 4.40 -17.49 14.47
C ASN A 171 3.97 -16.65 15.70
N LEU A 172 2.87 -17.03 16.34
CA LEU A 172 2.36 -16.33 17.52
C LEU A 172 3.32 -16.45 18.71
N ALA A 173 3.92 -17.61 18.95
CA ALA A 173 4.89 -17.79 20.03
C ALA A 173 6.15 -16.94 19.82
N ARG A 174 6.68 -16.89 18.58
CA ARG A 174 7.83 -16.06 18.21
C ARG A 174 7.52 -14.58 18.36
N LEU A 175 6.37 -14.14 17.87
CA LEU A 175 5.92 -12.75 17.95
C LEU A 175 5.72 -12.33 19.42
N ALA A 176 5.02 -13.13 20.23
CA ALA A 176 4.81 -12.85 21.64
C ALA A 176 6.14 -12.71 22.39
N LYS A 177 7.09 -13.62 22.15
CA LYS A 177 8.44 -13.55 22.71
C LYS A 177 9.17 -12.26 22.30
N ALA A 178 9.10 -11.89 21.02
CA ALA A 178 9.77 -10.69 20.51
C ALA A 178 9.17 -9.40 21.09
N LYS A 179 7.85 -9.37 21.31
CA LYS A 179 7.14 -8.25 21.94
C LYS A 179 7.22 -8.26 23.48
N GLY A 180 7.69 -9.34 24.10
CA GLY A 180 7.74 -9.48 25.57
C GLY A 180 6.36 -9.60 26.23
N VAL A 181 5.38 -10.18 25.52
CA VAL A 181 4.00 -10.37 25.97
C VAL A 181 3.59 -11.85 25.94
N SER A 182 2.41 -12.19 26.44
CA SER A 182 1.85 -13.53 26.26
C SER A 182 1.13 -13.66 24.91
N VAL A 183 0.97 -14.90 24.41
CA VAL A 183 0.19 -15.16 23.20
C VAL A 183 -1.24 -14.64 23.33
N GLY A 184 -1.83 -14.75 24.53
CA GLY A 184 -3.18 -14.25 24.83
C GLY A 184 -3.34 -12.72 24.75
N ASP A 185 -2.24 -11.97 24.77
CA ASP A 185 -2.25 -10.50 24.61
C ASP A 185 -2.24 -10.09 23.14
N LEU A 186 -1.88 -10.98 22.22
CA LEU A 186 -1.88 -10.69 20.79
C LEU A 186 -3.30 -10.66 20.23
N VAL A 187 -3.51 -9.76 19.27
CA VAL A 187 -4.73 -9.69 18.46
C VAL A 187 -4.38 -9.97 17.00
N VAL A 188 -4.99 -10.99 16.43
CA VAL A 188 -4.81 -11.37 15.03
C VAL A 188 -6.04 -10.95 14.23
N LEU A 189 -5.83 -10.13 13.21
CA LEU A 189 -6.89 -9.76 12.28
C LEU A 189 -6.87 -10.73 11.11
N ILE A 190 -8.03 -11.30 10.77
CA ILE A 190 -8.18 -12.29 9.69
C ILE A 190 -9.49 -12.00 8.95
N LEU A 191 -9.47 -12.10 7.62
CA LEU A 191 -10.69 -12.08 6.80
C LEU A 191 -11.56 -13.31 7.11
N ASP A 192 -12.84 -13.07 7.43
CA ASP A 192 -13.83 -14.13 7.66
C ASP A 192 -14.26 -14.75 6.34
N ARG A 193 -13.50 -15.72 5.91
CA ARG A 193 -13.73 -16.47 4.67
C ARG A 193 -13.66 -17.97 4.93
N PRO A 194 -14.46 -18.81 4.24
CA PRO A 194 -14.42 -20.28 4.41
C PRO A 194 -13.00 -20.86 4.25
N ARG A 195 -12.18 -20.30 3.34
CA ARG A 195 -10.79 -20.73 3.11
C ARG A 195 -9.88 -20.49 4.31
N HIS A 196 -10.23 -19.56 5.22
CA HIS A 196 -9.43 -19.22 6.39
C HIS A 196 -9.81 -20.01 7.67
N LYS A 197 -10.78 -20.92 7.56
CA LYS A 197 -11.27 -21.67 8.75
C LYS A 197 -10.14 -22.37 9.52
N ALA A 198 -9.25 -23.06 8.82
CA ALA A 198 -8.15 -23.77 9.47
C ALA A 198 -7.17 -22.80 10.17
N LEU A 199 -6.86 -21.67 9.56
CA LEU A 199 -6.05 -20.60 10.13
C LEU A 199 -6.71 -20.03 11.40
N ILE A 200 -7.99 -19.70 11.34
CA ILE A 200 -8.78 -19.16 12.46
C ILE A 200 -8.78 -20.16 13.64
N ASP A 201 -9.03 -21.44 13.35
CA ASP A 201 -9.03 -22.50 14.37
C ASP A 201 -7.62 -22.68 15.00
N GLY A 202 -6.56 -22.62 14.19
CA GLY A 202 -5.16 -22.67 14.63
C GLY A 202 -4.79 -21.53 15.57
N VAL A 203 -5.16 -20.30 15.22
CA VAL A 203 -4.90 -19.09 16.02
C VAL A 203 -5.67 -19.18 17.37
N ARG A 204 -6.95 -19.58 17.35
CA ARG A 204 -7.74 -19.77 18.56
C ARG A 204 -7.13 -20.85 19.49
N LYS A 205 -6.69 -21.96 18.90
CA LYS A 205 -6.05 -23.05 19.64
C LYS A 205 -4.74 -22.61 20.29
N ALA A 206 -4.00 -21.71 19.65
CA ALA A 206 -2.78 -21.12 20.21
C ALA A 206 -3.05 -20.14 21.36
N GLY A 207 -4.30 -19.69 21.54
CA GLY A 207 -4.72 -18.82 22.64
C GLY A 207 -4.69 -17.33 22.34
N ALA A 208 -4.42 -16.91 21.11
CA ALA A 208 -4.48 -15.50 20.70
C ALA A 208 -5.93 -15.04 20.50
N ARG A 209 -6.15 -13.74 20.65
CA ARG A 209 -7.42 -13.11 20.34
C ARG A 209 -7.53 -12.90 18.83
N ILE A 210 -8.74 -12.96 18.27
CA ILE A 210 -9.00 -12.75 16.85
C ILE A 210 -10.00 -11.62 16.67
N ARG A 211 -9.70 -10.78 15.68
CA ARG A 211 -10.65 -9.85 15.09
C ARG A 211 -10.96 -10.32 13.67
N LEU A 212 -12.17 -10.80 13.45
CA LEU A 212 -12.65 -11.17 12.13
C LEU A 212 -13.22 -9.95 11.42
N ILE A 213 -12.88 -9.79 10.14
CA ILE A 213 -13.41 -8.75 9.26
C ILE A 213 -13.98 -9.37 8.00
N GLY A 214 -15.04 -8.79 7.48
CA GLY A 214 -15.68 -9.26 6.24
C GLY A 214 -14.93 -8.77 4.99
N ASP A 215 -14.24 -7.63 5.08
CA ASP A 215 -13.57 -6.92 4.01
C ASP A 215 -12.61 -5.90 4.62
N GLY A 216 -11.76 -5.20 3.82
CA GLY A 216 -10.93 -4.10 4.30
C GLY A 216 -9.65 -4.54 5.01
N ASP A 217 -8.84 -5.43 4.41
CA ASP A 217 -7.61 -5.96 5.03
C ASP A 217 -6.46 -4.94 5.02
N VAL A 218 -6.44 -3.97 4.14
CA VAL A 218 -5.43 -2.88 4.12
C VAL A 218 -5.47 -2.08 5.43
N ALA A 219 -6.66 -1.78 5.95
CA ALA A 219 -6.81 -1.12 7.25
C ALA A 219 -6.16 -1.93 8.39
N GLY A 220 -6.22 -3.27 8.31
CA GLY A 220 -5.55 -4.17 9.25
C GLY A 220 -4.04 -4.07 9.18
N VAL A 221 -3.47 -4.04 7.98
CA VAL A 221 -2.03 -3.85 7.79
C VAL A 221 -1.57 -2.50 8.33
N ILE A 222 -2.30 -1.42 8.04
CA ILE A 222 -2.01 -0.08 8.58
C ILE A 222 -2.07 -0.09 10.12
N ALA A 223 -3.02 -0.81 10.72
CA ALA A 223 -3.14 -0.90 12.18
C ALA A 223 -1.88 -1.49 12.83
N THR A 224 -1.14 -2.39 12.17
CA THR A 224 0.10 -2.96 12.72
C THR A 224 1.20 -1.91 12.95
N THR A 225 1.13 -0.74 12.31
CA THR A 225 2.09 0.35 12.49
C THR A 225 1.87 1.14 13.79
N ARG A 226 0.77 0.89 14.49
CA ARG A 226 0.38 1.61 15.71
C ARG A 226 0.54 0.70 16.92
N PRO A 227 1.45 1.02 17.87
CA PRO A 227 1.70 0.17 19.06
C PRO A 227 0.46 -0.09 19.90
N GLU A 228 -0.50 0.85 19.94
CA GLU A 228 -1.73 0.77 20.74
C GLU A 228 -2.77 -0.20 20.16
N THR A 229 -2.58 -0.71 18.96
CA THR A 229 -3.56 -1.63 18.33
C THR A 229 -3.27 -3.11 18.60
N GLY A 230 -2.16 -3.43 19.24
CA GLY A 230 -1.82 -4.80 19.75
C GLY A 230 -0.67 -5.47 19.04
#